data_6fd8a176fddf84d8530510bb83f937e1
#
_entry.id   6fd8a176fddf84d8530510bb83f937e1
#
_cell.length_a   1.000
_cell.length_b   1.000
_cell.length_c   1.000
_cell.angle_alpha   90.00
_cell.angle_beta   90.00
_cell.angle_gamma   90.00
#
_symmetry.space_group_name_H-M   'P 1'
#
loop_
_entity.id
_entity.type
_entity.pdbx_description
1 polymer ?
#
loop_
_entity_poly.entity_id
_entity_poly.type
_entity_poly.pdbx_seq_one_letter_code
_entity_poly.pdbx_strand_id
1 'polypeptide(L)'
;MTKKNKIQKIKNFIKVCVALGLFLLFIVLAFFVKHKHTFEHSNMDKWVSLNANQRMDTVQQIIPDFENNDLFMACMDKIATLPESENMMIQSAAALCYNGININEINETNTDNK
;
A
#
# COMPACT_ATOMS: atom_id res chain seq x y z
N MET A 1 -50.22 27.72 -12.97
CA MET A 1 -49.27 26.81 -12.33
C MET A 1 -48.85 27.35 -11.00
N THR A 2 -49.15 26.64 -10.00
CA THR A 2 -48.95 27.04 -8.60
C THR A 2 -47.53 26.94 -8.17
N LYS A 3 -47.07 27.85 -7.29
CA LYS A 3 -45.75 27.84 -6.66
C LYS A 3 -45.38 26.49 -6.02
N LYS A 4 -46.39 25.71 -5.59
CA LYS A 4 -46.21 24.37 -5.00
C LYS A 4 -45.55 23.38 -5.95
N ASN A 5 -45.92 23.36 -7.22
CA ASN A 5 -45.34 22.42 -8.21
C ASN A 5 -43.88 22.76 -8.53
N LYS A 6 -43.52 24.04 -8.53
CA LYS A 6 -42.16 24.51 -8.76
C LYS A 6 -41.24 24.13 -7.58
N ILE A 7 -41.72 24.31 -6.34
CA ILE A 7 -41.00 23.95 -5.12
C ILE A 7 -40.82 22.43 -5.05
N GLN A 8 -41.83 21.65 -5.43
CA GLN A 8 -41.74 20.19 -5.44
C GLN A 8 -40.70 19.67 -6.44
N LYS A 9 -40.62 20.26 -7.64
CA LYS A 9 -39.59 19.95 -8.64
C LYS A 9 -38.17 20.26 -8.12
N ILE A 10 -37.99 21.39 -7.46
CA ILE A 10 -36.70 21.78 -6.87
C ILE A 10 -36.31 20.82 -5.76
N LYS A 11 -37.22 20.43 -4.87
CA LYS A 11 -36.95 19.44 -3.80
C LYS A 11 -36.54 18.08 -4.36
N ASN A 12 -37.20 17.62 -5.41
CA ASN A 12 -36.86 16.36 -6.06
C ASN A 12 -35.48 16.45 -6.75
N PHE A 13 -35.20 17.57 -7.40
CA PHE A 13 -33.88 17.81 -8.01
C PHE A 13 -32.76 17.81 -6.99
N ILE A 14 -32.93 18.44 -5.83
CA ILE A 14 -31.95 18.43 -4.72
C ILE A 14 -31.74 17.01 -4.21
N LYS A 15 -32.79 16.22 -4.03
CA LYS A 15 -32.67 14.81 -3.59
C LYS A 15 -31.86 13.98 -4.58
N VAL A 16 -32.11 14.14 -5.88
CA VAL A 16 -31.34 13.44 -6.92
C VAL A 16 -29.88 13.87 -6.93
N CYS A 17 -29.57 15.15 -6.79
CA CYS A 17 -28.22 15.66 -6.72
C CYS A 17 -27.45 15.13 -5.49
N VAL A 18 -28.10 15.07 -4.33
CA VAL A 18 -27.51 14.52 -3.10
C VAL A 18 -27.24 13.03 -3.25
N ALA A 19 -28.18 12.27 -3.81
CA ALA A 19 -28.01 10.84 -4.06
C ALA A 19 -26.86 10.55 -5.03
N LEU A 20 -26.73 11.31 -6.12
CA LEU A 20 -25.63 11.19 -7.07
C LEU A 20 -24.29 11.58 -6.44
N GLY A 21 -24.24 12.62 -5.64
CA GLY A 21 -23.04 13.04 -4.91
C GLY A 21 -22.55 11.98 -3.93
N LEU A 22 -23.45 11.37 -3.16
CA LEU A 22 -23.14 10.25 -2.26
C LEU A 22 -22.64 9.03 -3.02
N PHE A 23 -23.26 8.70 -4.15
CA PHE A 23 -22.85 7.57 -4.98
C PHE A 23 -21.45 7.76 -5.55
N LEU A 24 -21.13 8.95 -6.06
CA LEU A 24 -19.79 9.30 -6.54
C LEU A 24 -18.76 9.23 -5.40
N LEU A 25 -19.10 9.71 -4.21
CA LEU A 25 -18.23 9.61 -3.03
C LEU A 25 -17.93 8.15 -2.68
N PHE A 26 -18.92 7.26 -2.72
CA PHE A 26 -18.74 5.83 -2.51
C PHE A 26 -17.80 5.20 -3.53
N ILE A 27 -17.93 5.56 -4.80
CA ILE A 27 -17.02 5.06 -5.86
C ILE A 27 -15.59 5.51 -5.60
N VAL A 28 -15.37 6.79 -5.28
CA VAL A 28 -14.05 7.34 -4.99
C VAL A 28 -13.43 6.63 -3.77
N LEU A 29 -14.16 6.46 -2.69
CA LEU A 29 -13.68 5.74 -1.50
C LEU A 29 -13.36 4.27 -1.81
N ALA A 30 -14.17 3.59 -2.61
CA ALA A 30 -13.91 2.21 -3.03
C ALA A 30 -12.62 2.10 -3.87
N PHE A 31 -12.36 3.08 -4.75
CA PHE A 31 -11.09 3.15 -5.48
C PHE A 31 -9.89 3.35 -4.56
N PHE A 32 -9.97 4.25 -3.59
CA PHE A 32 -8.90 4.46 -2.63
C PHE A 32 -8.60 3.24 -1.77
N VAL A 33 -9.63 2.54 -1.31
CA VAL A 33 -9.48 1.31 -0.52
C VAL A 33 -8.83 0.18 -1.33
N LYS A 34 -9.21 0.02 -2.60
CA LYS A 34 -8.62 -1.01 -3.47
C LYS A 34 -7.15 -0.75 -3.79
N HIS A 35 -6.73 0.50 -3.92
CA HIS A 35 -5.33 0.83 -4.21
C HIS A 35 -4.36 0.52 -3.06
N LYS A 36 -4.81 0.53 -1.82
CA LYS A 36 -3.95 0.26 -0.66
C LYS A 36 -3.61 -1.23 -0.46
N HIS A 37 -4.45 -2.13 -0.95
CA HIS A 37 -4.27 -3.58 -0.71
C HIS A 37 -3.58 -4.35 -1.85
N THR A 38 -3.31 -3.72 -2.98
CA THR A 38 -2.91 -4.44 -4.20
C THR A 38 -1.47 -4.95 -4.17
N PHE A 39 -0.57 -4.31 -3.41
CA PHE A 39 0.85 -4.66 -3.39
C PHE A 39 1.23 -5.70 -2.33
N GLU A 40 0.52 -5.75 -1.22
CA GLU A 40 0.83 -6.64 -0.09
C GLU A 40 0.72 -8.13 -0.45
N HIS A 41 -0.22 -8.47 -1.32
CA HIS A 41 -0.46 -9.85 -1.78
C HIS A 41 0.14 -10.16 -3.15
N SER A 42 0.95 -9.28 -3.70
CA SER A 42 1.59 -9.47 -5.00
C SER A 42 2.88 -10.29 -4.87
N ASN A 43 3.28 -10.93 -5.96
CA ASN A 43 4.53 -11.67 -6.04
C ASN A 43 5.73 -10.75 -6.32
N MET A 44 6.94 -11.27 -6.15
CA MET A 44 8.18 -10.53 -6.36
C MET A 44 8.41 -10.10 -7.81
N ASP A 45 7.78 -10.72 -8.79
CA ASP A 45 7.75 -10.24 -10.17
C ASP A 45 7.18 -8.82 -10.29
N LYS A 46 6.18 -8.51 -9.46
CA LYS A 46 5.61 -7.16 -9.35
C LYS A 46 6.61 -6.17 -8.77
N TRP A 47 7.37 -6.57 -7.75
CA TRP A 47 8.43 -5.75 -7.15
C TRP A 47 9.44 -5.25 -8.19
N VAL A 48 9.90 -6.15 -9.04
CA VAL A 48 10.87 -5.83 -10.11
C VAL A 48 10.33 -4.78 -11.08
N SER A 49 9.02 -4.78 -11.34
CA SER A 49 8.37 -3.82 -12.23
C SER A 49 8.16 -2.43 -11.63
N LEU A 50 8.32 -2.27 -10.32
CA LEU A 50 8.15 -1.00 -9.63
C LEU A 50 9.38 -0.09 -9.80
N ASN A 51 9.15 1.23 -9.88
CA ASN A 51 10.24 2.21 -9.79
C ASN A 51 10.68 2.43 -8.33
N ALA A 52 11.76 3.17 -8.11
CA ALA A 52 12.32 3.40 -6.77
C ALA A 52 11.32 4.02 -5.79
N ASN A 53 10.52 4.99 -6.23
CA ASN A 53 9.52 5.64 -5.37
C ASN A 53 8.40 4.68 -5.00
N GLN A 54 7.92 3.88 -5.94
CA GLN A 54 6.88 2.88 -5.70
C GLN A 54 7.36 1.78 -4.75
N ARG A 55 8.62 1.36 -4.85
CA ARG A 55 9.25 0.40 -3.93
C ARG A 55 9.33 0.97 -2.52
N MET A 56 9.74 2.22 -2.38
CA MET A 56 9.79 2.91 -1.08
C MET A 56 8.39 3.01 -0.45
N ASP A 57 7.38 3.41 -1.23
CA ASP A 57 5.99 3.48 -0.77
C ASP A 57 5.48 2.11 -0.32
N THR A 58 5.84 1.05 -1.04
CA THR A 58 5.47 -0.34 -0.70
C THR A 58 6.12 -0.76 0.62
N VAL A 59 7.40 -0.46 0.82
CA VAL A 59 8.12 -0.73 2.08
C VAL A 59 7.45 -0.03 3.25
N GLN A 60 7.13 1.25 3.11
CA GLN A 60 6.45 2.02 4.16
C GLN A 60 5.04 1.52 4.48
N GLN A 61 4.35 0.92 3.51
CA GLN A 61 3.05 0.29 3.75
C GLN A 61 3.16 -1.03 4.52
N ILE A 62 4.20 -1.82 4.25
CA ILE A 62 4.43 -3.12 4.89
C ILE A 62 5.00 -2.94 6.30
N ILE A 63 5.99 -2.07 6.44
CA ILE A 63 6.69 -1.82 7.70
C ILE A 63 6.77 -0.30 7.91
N PRO A 64 5.72 0.31 8.47
CA PRO A 64 5.76 1.72 8.84
C PRO A 64 6.82 1.95 9.93
N ASP A 65 7.49 3.08 9.88
CA ASP A 65 8.49 3.52 10.87
C ASP A 65 9.78 2.68 10.94
N PHE A 66 10.13 1.97 9.88
CA PHE A 66 11.41 1.27 9.81
C PHE A 66 12.54 2.26 9.47
N GLU A 67 13.54 2.35 10.34
CA GLU A 67 14.61 3.35 10.22
C GLU A 67 15.57 3.07 9.03
N ASN A 68 15.80 1.80 8.70
CA ASN A 68 16.76 1.37 7.68
C ASN A 68 16.08 0.99 6.34
N ASN A 69 15.25 1.88 5.80
CA ASN A 69 14.51 1.63 4.56
C ASN A 69 15.43 1.29 3.37
N ASP A 70 16.57 1.94 3.25
CA ASP A 70 17.53 1.69 2.17
C ASP A 70 18.13 0.28 2.23
N LEU A 71 18.49 -0.17 3.42
CA LEU A 71 18.98 -1.53 3.64
C LEU A 71 17.89 -2.57 3.37
N PHE A 72 16.67 -2.28 3.78
CA PHE A 72 15.52 -3.14 3.51
C PHE A 72 15.24 -3.25 2.00
N MET A 73 15.25 -2.15 1.28
CA MET A 73 15.09 -2.14 -0.18
C MET A 73 16.19 -2.92 -0.87
N ALA A 74 17.45 -2.76 -0.45
CA ALA A 74 18.58 -3.51 -0.98
C ALA A 74 18.41 -5.03 -0.74
N CYS A 75 17.92 -5.44 0.43
CA CYS A 75 17.59 -6.82 0.73
C CYS A 75 16.50 -7.37 -0.19
N MET A 76 15.42 -6.62 -0.38
CA MET A 76 14.33 -7.01 -1.28
C MET A 76 14.81 -7.14 -2.73
N ASP A 77 15.62 -6.22 -3.20
CA ASP A 77 16.23 -6.26 -4.54
C ASP A 77 17.13 -7.50 -4.72
N LYS A 78 17.86 -7.85 -3.68
CA LYS A 78 18.69 -9.07 -3.68
C LYS A 78 17.85 -10.34 -3.77
N ILE A 79 16.76 -10.43 -3.02
CA ILE A 79 15.82 -11.57 -3.09
C ILE A 79 15.23 -11.67 -4.50
N ALA A 80 14.91 -10.55 -5.13
CA ALA A 80 14.38 -10.50 -6.49
C ALA A 80 15.32 -11.08 -7.56
N THR A 81 16.63 -11.14 -7.27
CA THR A 81 17.62 -11.74 -8.18
C THR A 81 17.78 -13.26 -8.00
N LEU A 82 17.20 -13.84 -6.97
CA LEU A 82 17.31 -15.29 -6.70
C LEU A 82 16.43 -16.10 -7.67
N PRO A 83 16.85 -17.32 -8.05
CA PRO A 83 16.02 -18.22 -8.85
C PRO A 83 14.68 -18.51 -8.14
N GLU A 84 13.60 -18.58 -8.92
CA GLU A 84 12.25 -18.87 -8.44
C GLU A 84 11.62 -17.83 -7.50
N SER A 85 12.31 -16.71 -7.23
CA SER A 85 11.79 -15.64 -6.38
C SER A 85 10.54 -14.96 -6.95
N GLU A 86 10.34 -15.03 -8.26
CA GLU A 86 9.15 -14.51 -8.95
C GLU A 86 7.83 -15.07 -8.40
N ASN A 87 7.85 -16.30 -7.88
CA ASN A 87 6.68 -16.94 -7.26
C ASN A 87 6.53 -16.63 -5.76
N MET A 88 7.54 -16.00 -5.15
CA MET A 88 7.50 -15.59 -3.74
C MET A 88 6.63 -14.36 -3.57
N MET A 89 5.79 -14.35 -2.54
CA MET A 89 5.01 -13.15 -2.19
C MET A 89 5.93 -12.04 -1.67
N ILE A 90 5.64 -10.79 -2.02
CA ILE A 90 6.36 -9.60 -1.51
C ILE A 90 6.37 -9.60 0.03
N GLN A 91 5.25 -9.93 0.66
CA GLN A 91 5.14 -10.01 2.11
C GLN A 91 6.08 -11.03 2.73
N SER A 92 6.25 -12.19 2.10
CA SER A 92 7.18 -13.24 2.57
C SER A 92 8.64 -12.78 2.45
N ALA A 93 9.02 -12.16 1.34
CA ALA A 93 10.34 -11.56 1.16
C ALA A 93 10.60 -10.45 2.18
N ALA A 94 9.61 -9.61 2.43
CA ALA A 94 9.68 -8.55 3.44
C ALA A 94 9.93 -9.10 4.84
N ALA A 95 9.25 -10.16 5.23
CA ALA A 95 9.45 -10.83 6.51
C ALA A 95 10.88 -11.38 6.66
N LEU A 96 11.44 -11.99 5.61
CA LEU A 96 12.81 -12.48 5.59
C LEU A 96 13.83 -11.33 5.77
N CYS A 97 13.64 -10.23 5.05
CA CYS A 97 14.52 -9.06 5.16
C CYS A 97 14.43 -8.40 6.54
N TYR A 98 13.23 -8.24 7.07
CA TYR A 98 13.03 -7.68 8.41
C TYR A 98 13.72 -8.50 9.49
N ASN A 99 13.54 -9.80 9.49
CA ASN A 99 14.16 -10.70 10.46
C ASN A 99 15.69 -10.72 10.30
N GLY A 100 16.20 -10.72 9.08
CA GLY A 100 17.63 -10.72 8.81
C GLY A 100 18.35 -9.45 9.31
N ILE A 101 17.74 -8.29 9.12
CA ILE A 101 18.29 -7.01 9.58
C ILE A 101 18.27 -6.93 11.11
N ASN A 102 17.19 -7.30 11.77
CA ASN A 102 17.08 -7.28 13.22
C ASN A 102 18.11 -8.22 13.90
N ILE A 103 18.37 -9.39 13.33
CA ILE A 103 19.37 -10.32 13.86
C ILE A 103 20.76 -9.70 13.79
N ASN A 104 21.11 -9.00 12.72
CA ASN A 104 22.40 -8.35 12.58
C ASN A 104 22.60 -7.22 13.58
N GLU A 105 21.58 -6.39 13.81
CA GLU A 105 21.64 -5.33 14.82
C GLU A 105 21.87 -5.88 16.24
N ILE A 106 21.21 -6.98 16.59
CA ILE A 106 21.41 -7.65 17.88
C ILE A 106 22.83 -8.20 18.02
N ASN A 107 23.43 -8.71 16.97
CA ASN A 107 24.78 -9.24 16.99
C ASN A 107 25.84 -8.13 17.12
N GLU A 108 25.64 -6.97 16.50
CA GLU A 108 26.53 -5.82 16.61
C GLU A 108 26.55 -5.24 18.03
N THR A 109 25.38 -5.13 18.66
CA THR A 109 25.28 -4.63 20.06
C THR A 109 25.93 -5.56 21.09
N ASN A 110 25.99 -6.86 20.82
CA ASN A 110 26.62 -7.83 21.70
C ASN A 110 28.15 -7.90 21.55
N THR A 111 28.72 -7.40 20.46
CA THR A 111 30.20 -7.39 20.24
C THR A 111 30.87 -6.20 20.92
N ASP A 112 30.15 -5.11 21.15
CA ASP A 112 30.72 -3.92 21.82
C ASP A 112 30.77 -4.03 23.37
N ASN A 113 30.19 -5.09 23.95
CA ASN A 113 30.18 -5.34 25.40
C ASN A 113 31.25 -6.37 25.88
N LYS A 114 32.21 -6.64 25.06
CA LYS A 114 33.41 -7.40 25.46
C LYS A 114 34.65 -6.50 25.42
#